data_9a2b92eba951027b7adfce78cee33a32
#
_entry.id   9a2b92eba951027b7adfce78cee33a32
#
_cell.length_a   1.000
_cell.length_b   1.000
_cell.length_c   1.000
_cell.angle_alpha   90.00
_cell.angle_beta   90.00
_cell.angle_gamma   90.00
#
_symmetry.space_group_name_H-M   'P 1'
#
loop_
_entity.id
_entity.type
_entity.pdbx_description
1 polymer ?
#
loop_
_entity_poly.entity_id
_entity_poly.type
_entity_poly.pdbx_seq_one_letter_code
_entity_poly.pdbx_strand_id
1 'polypeptide(L)'
;RHGLKFGIYLSPWDRNQPCYGTGKEYDDYYLSQLTELLTRYGEIFSVWLDGACGEGPNGKKQVYDWNRYYECVRKYQPDACICVCGPDIRWCGNEAGDVRKSEWSVVPARTALAESVQERSQQTDDKEFRMRRITSDMEDLGSRRALEGETNLIWYPAEVNTSIRPGWFYHPEEDDQVKSLEELVHIYIGAVGGNATFLLNIPPCLLYTSPSPRD
;
A
#
# COMPACT_ATOMS: atom_id res chain seq x y z
N ARG A 1 -1.37 -16.27 18.61
CA ARG A 1 -1.34 -17.75 18.86
C ARG A 1 -0.48 -18.49 17.81
N HIS A 2 -0.25 -17.90 16.62
CA HIS A 2 0.45 -18.56 15.50
C HIS A 2 1.75 -17.86 15.11
N GLY A 3 2.27 -16.93 15.90
CA GLY A 3 3.48 -16.18 15.57
C GLY A 3 3.31 -15.15 14.43
N LEU A 4 2.07 -14.91 13.98
CA LEU A 4 1.79 -13.91 12.97
C LEU A 4 1.79 -12.50 13.58
N LYS A 5 2.29 -11.55 12.83
CA LYS A 5 2.22 -10.13 13.17
C LYS A 5 0.96 -9.51 12.58
N PHE A 6 0.42 -8.51 13.26
CA PHE A 6 -0.80 -7.82 12.85
C PHE A 6 -0.46 -6.49 12.18
N GLY A 7 -1.05 -6.24 11.04
CA GLY A 7 -1.01 -4.96 10.34
C GLY A 7 -2.40 -4.41 10.11
N ILE A 8 -2.48 -3.13 9.82
CA ILE A 8 -3.74 -2.44 9.52
C ILE A 8 -3.67 -1.72 8.18
N TYR A 9 -4.84 -1.60 7.56
CA TYR A 9 -5.09 -0.76 6.39
C TYR A 9 -6.20 0.23 6.72
N LEU A 10 -5.98 1.49 6.43
CA LEU A 10 -7.00 2.53 6.52
C LEU A 10 -6.87 3.46 5.31
N SER A 11 -7.86 3.38 4.40
CA SER A 11 -7.88 4.26 3.23
C SER A 11 -8.23 5.69 3.64
N PRO A 12 -7.45 6.69 3.21
CA PRO A 12 -7.83 8.08 3.39
C PRO A 12 -8.87 8.56 2.36
N TRP A 13 -9.33 7.70 1.46
CA TRP A 13 -10.35 8.03 0.47
C TRP A 13 -11.76 7.63 0.94
N ASP A 14 -12.25 8.23 2.01
CA ASP A 14 -13.62 8.03 2.48
C ASP A 14 -14.58 9.04 1.83
N ARG A 15 -15.08 8.68 0.66
CA ARG A 15 -16.00 9.51 -0.11
C ARG A 15 -17.37 9.71 0.54
N ASN A 16 -17.72 8.87 1.52
CA ASN A 16 -19.01 8.98 2.21
C ASN A 16 -18.96 9.98 3.37
N GLN A 17 -17.76 10.34 3.82
CA GLN A 17 -17.61 11.32 4.89
C GLN A 17 -17.93 12.72 4.40
N PRO A 18 -18.91 13.43 5.02
CA PRO A 18 -19.32 14.77 4.58
C PRO A 18 -18.19 15.79 4.55
N CYS A 19 -17.21 15.70 5.43
CA CYS A 19 -16.05 16.61 5.45
C CYS A 19 -14.94 16.20 4.47
N TYR A 20 -15.11 15.15 3.63
CA TYR A 20 -14.11 14.82 2.62
C TYR A 20 -13.88 15.99 1.65
N GLY A 21 -12.61 16.32 1.42
CA GLY A 21 -12.22 17.44 0.56
C GLY A 21 -12.26 18.81 1.26
N THR A 22 -12.39 18.86 2.59
CA THR A 22 -12.35 20.12 3.37
C THR A 22 -10.97 20.43 3.95
N GLY A 23 -9.95 19.63 3.62
CA GLY A 23 -8.59 19.82 4.14
C GLY A 23 -8.47 19.36 5.59
N LYS A 24 -8.02 20.27 6.46
CA LYS A 24 -7.69 19.94 7.86
C LYS A 24 -8.82 19.25 8.64
N GLU A 25 -10.08 19.61 8.42
CA GLU A 25 -11.21 18.99 9.12
C GLU A 25 -11.31 17.48 8.79
N TYR A 26 -11.12 17.14 7.52
CA TYR A 26 -11.07 15.73 7.11
C TYR A 26 -9.84 15.01 7.65
N ASP A 27 -8.67 15.65 7.64
CA ASP A 27 -7.46 15.05 8.22
C ASP A 27 -7.63 14.80 9.72
N ASP A 28 -8.27 15.68 10.46
CA ASP A 28 -8.57 15.49 11.88
C ASP A 28 -9.52 14.29 12.10
N TYR A 29 -10.53 14.11 11.23
CA TYR A 29 -11.41 12.95 11.24
C TYR A 29 -10.62 11.65 10.95
N TYR A 30 -9.83 11.64 9.88
CA TYR A 30 -8.99 10.48 9.52
C TYR A 30 -8.03 10.09 10.64
N LEU A 31 -7.36 11.07 11.23
CA LEU A 31 -6.45 10.86 12.36
C LEU A 31 -7.16 10.32 13.61
N SER A 32 -8.43 10.64 13.82
CA SER A 32 -9.19 10.08 14.93
C SER A 32 -9.41 8.57 14.76
N GLN A 33 -9.75 8.12 13.55
CA GLN A 33 -9.86 6.70 13.22
C GLN A 33 -8.51 5.98 13.29
N LEU A 34 -7.48 6.57 12.70
CA LEU A 34 -6.13 6.02 12.75
C LEU A 34 -5.64 5.86 14.19
N THR A 35 -5.87 6.86 15.04
CA THR A 35 -5.54 6.80 16.47
C THR A 35 -6.27 5.66 17.18
N GLU A 36 -7.55 5.45 16.89
CA GLU A 36 -8.30 4.34 17.46
C GLU A 36 -7.66 2.98 17.08
N LEU A 37 -7.35 2.79 15.81
CA LEU A 37 -6.71 1.56 15.33
C LEU A 37 -5.34 1.34 15.97
N LEU A 38 -4.54 2.38 16.11
CA LEU A 38 -3.18 2.29 16.66
C LEU A 38 -3.13 2.08 18.18
N THR A 39 -4.23 2.37 18.91
CA THR A 39 -4.22 2.33 20.39
C THR A 39 -5.07 1.24 21.02
N ARG A 40 -6.00 0.60 20.27
CA ARG A 40 -6.97 -0.32 20.86
C ARG A 40 -6.76 -1.79 20.54
N TYR A 41 -5.89 -2.12 19.60
CA TYR A 41 -5.78 -3.49 19.07
C TYR A 41 -4.42 -4.15 19.31
N GLY A 42 -3.61 -3.58 20.20
CA GLY A 42 -2.30 -4.08 20.58
C GLY A 42 -1.18 -3.63 19.64
N GLU A 43 -0.12 -4.44 19.56
CA GLU A 43 1.04 -4.15 18.73
C GLU A 43 0.69 -4.24 17.25
N ILE A 44 1.03 -3.18 16.51
CA ILE A 44 0.86 -3.08 15.06
C ILE A 44 2.23 -3.20 14.38
N PHE A 45 2.39 -4.18 13.52
CA PHE A 45 3.62 -4.40 12.77
C PHE A 45 3.74 -3.49 11.54
N SER A 46 2.61 -3.29 10.83
CA SER A 46 2.59 -2.46 9.64
C SER A 46 1.32 -1.65 9.52
N VAL A 47 1.44 -0.44 9.01
CA VAL A 47 0.34 0.45 8.65
C VAL A 47 0.40 0.71 7.15
N TRP A 48 -0.61 0.25 6.44
CA TRP A 48 -0.69 0.39 5.00
C TRP A 48 -1.53 1.62 4.64
N LEU A 49 -0.90 2.62 4.05
CA LEU A 49 -1.54 3.88 3.66
C LEU A 49 -1.78 3.89 2.15
N ASP A 50 -3.04 4.00 1.77
CA ASP A 50 -3.47 4.06 0.37
C ASP A 50 -3.35 5.48 -0.17
N GLY A 51 -2.81 5.60 -1.39
CA GLY A 51 -2.71 6.87 -2.09
C GLY A 51 -3.90 7.18 -2.98
N ALA A 52 -4.82 6.24 -3.17
CA ALA A 52 -5.98 6.46 -4.01
C ALA A 52 -6.73 7.74 -3.60
N CYS A 53 -7.01 8.59 -4.57
CA CYS A 53 -7.63 9.89 -4.36
C CYS A 53 -8.49 10.27 -5.55
N GLY A 54 -9.74 10.56 -5.30
CA GLY A 54 -10.68 11.03 -6.30
C GLY A 54 -11.62 12.08 -5.70
N GLU A 55 -12.54 12.55 -6.51
CA GLU A 55 -13.57 13.48 -6.03
C GLU A 55 -14.57 12.76 -5.12
N GLY A 56 -14.95 13.43 -4.06
CA GLY A 56 -16.10 13.05 -3.23
C GLY A 56 -17.42 13.42 -3.91
N PRO A 57 -18.57 13.08 -3.29
CA PRO A 57 -19.89 13.46 -3.80
C PRO A 57 -20.09 14.99 -3.90
N ASN A 58 -19.30 15.75 -3.15
CA ASN A 58 -19.27 17.21 -3.17
C ASN A 58 -18.39 17.82 -4.29
N GLY A 59 -17.83 16.98 -5.18
CA GLY A 59 -16.94 17.39 -6.26
C GLY A 59 -15.55 17.85 -5.82
N LYS A 60 -15.19 17.64 -4.55
CA LYS A 60 -13.87 18.06 -4.02
C LYS A 60 -12.95 16.84 -3.89
N LYS A 61 -11.66 17.07 -4.13
CA LYS A 61 -10.56 16.17 -3.79
C LYS A 61 -9.96 16.57 -2.45
N GLN A 62 -9.60 15.57 -1.64
CA GLN A 62 -8.81 15.80 -0.43
C GLN A 62 -7.32 15.81 -0.80
N VAL A 63 -6.59 16.75 -0.23
CA VAL A 63 -5.13 16.71 -0.18
C VAL A 63 -4.76 16.13 1.18
N TYR A 64 -4.11 14.97 1.18
CA TYR A 64 -3.78 14.25 2.40
C TYR A 64 -2.57 14.84 3.10
N ASP A 65 -2.65 15.04 4.40
CA ASP A 65 -1.51 15.51 5.21
C ASP A 65 -0.66 14.32 5.68
N TRP A 66 0.16 13.80 4.76
CA TRP A 66 1.01 12.64 5.00
C TRP A 66 1.91 12.79 6.23
N ASN A 67 2.46 13.98 6.46
CA ASN A 67 3.35 14.22 7.60
C ASN A 67 2.61 13.99 8.92
N ARG A 68 1.40 14.51 9.07
CA ARG A 68 0.57 14.29 10.27
C ARG A 68 0.18 12.81 10.42
N TYR A 69 -0.05 12.11 9.32
CA TYR A 69 -0.38 10.67 9.36
C TYR A 69 0.84 9.87 9.85
N TYR A 70 2.03 10.16 9.36
CA TYR A 70 3.27 9.52 9.81
C TYR A 70 3.55 9.83 11.29
N GLU A 71 3.43 11.08 11.71
CA GLU A 71 3.59 11.48 13.11
C GLU A 71 2.64 10.73 14.05
N CYS A 72 1.39 10.53 13.63
CA CYS A 72 0.40 9.76 14.38
C CYS A 72 0.83 8.30 14.56
N VAL A 73 1.28 7.65 13.48
CA VAL A 73 1.78 6.26 13.55
C VAL A 73 2.99 6.18 14.46
N ARG A 74 4.00 7.04 14.26
CA ARG A 74 5.22 7.05 15.07
C ARG A 74 4.97 7.33 16.55
N LYS A 75 3.96 8.13 16.86
CA LYS A 75 3.58 8.43 18.25
C LYS A 75 3.06 7.21 18.99
N TYR A 76 2.22 6.40 18.36
CA TYR A 76 1.50 5.31 19.03
C TYR A 76 2.10 3.93 18.76
N GLN A 77 2.74 3.74 17.62
CA GLN A 77 3.36 2.49 17.16
C GLN A 77 4.72 2.82 16.50
N PRO A 78 5.74 3.22 17.28
CA PRO A 78 7.02 3.72 16.72
C PRO A 78 7.75 2.70 15.87
N ASP A 79 7.57 1.41 16.13
CA ASP A 79 8.25 0.31 15.42
C ASP A 79 7.44 -0.22 14.23
N ALA A 80 6.24 0.30 13.98
CA ALA A 80 5.43 -0.12 12.84
C ALA A 80 6.01 0.40 11.52
N CYS A 81 6.09 -0.48 10.51
CA CYS A 81 6.43 -0.07 9.15
C CYS A 81 5.26 0.68 8.52
N ILE A 82 5.51 1.88 7.98
CA ILE A 82 4.52 2.65 7.22
C ILE A 82 4.75 2.35 5.74
N CYS A 83 3.78 1.65 5.14
CA CYS A 83 3.92 1.06 3.82
C CYS A 83 3.19 1.85 2.74
N VAL A 84 3.68 1.75 1.51
CA VAL A 84 3.13 2.25 0.25
C VAL A 84 3.18 3.77 0.12
N CYS A 85 2.27 4.51 0.74
CA CYS A 85 2.36 5.96 0.85
C CYS A 85 3.07 6.37 2.15
N GLY A 86 4.10 5.63 2.54
CA GLY A 86 4.87 5.82 3.76
C GLY A 86 6.37 5.88 3.52
N PRO A 87 7.13 6.31 4.54
CA PRO A 87 8.57 6.50 4.41
C PRO A 87 9.40 5.22 4.58
N ASP A 88 8.78 4.07 4.92
CA ASP A 88 9.54 2.86 5.27
C ASP A 88 9.56 1.82 4.15
N ILE A 89 8.44 1.64 3.46
CA ILE A 89 8.30 0.67 2.36
C ILE A 89 7.58 1.35 1.21
N ARG A 90 8.22 1.40 0.04
CA ARG A 90 7.66 2.02 -1.17
C ARG A 90 6.82 1.03 -1.98
N TRP A 91 5.84 1.52 -2.68
CA TRP A 91 5.10 0.75 -3.65
C TRP A 91 5.93 0.55 -4.94
N CYS A 92 5.91 -0.67 -5.52
CA CYS A 92 6.66 -0.95 -6.76
C CYS A 92 6.06 -0.26 -8.00
N GLY A 93 4.77 0.14 -7.97
CA GLY A 93 4.14 0.96 -9.00
C GLY A 93 3.06 0.27 -9.83
N ASN A 94 2.65 -0.97 -9.51
CA ASN A 94 1.53 -1.67 -10.15
C ASN A 94 0.82 -2.62 -9.17
N GLU A 95 -0.35 -3.09 -9.53
CA GLU A 95 -1.16 -4.03 -8.75
C GLU A 95 -1.23 -5.44 -9.36
N ALA A 96 -0.52 -5.64 -10.46
CA ALA A 96 -0.53 -6.91 -11.18
C ALA A 96 0.43 -7.96 -10.59
N GLY A 97 1.29 -7.57 -9.66
CA GLY A 97 2.36 -8.41 -9.14
C GLY A 97 3.62 -8.41 -10.00
N ASP A 98 3.72 -7.48 -10.95
CA ASP A 98 4.90 -7.36 -11.80
C ASP A 98 6.07 -6.75 -11.03
N VAL A 99 7.27 -7.17 -11.40
CA VAL A 99 8.52 -6.68 -10.81
C VAL A 99 9.55 -6.36 -11.90
N ARG A 100 10.46 -5.46 -11.58
CA ARG A 100 11.71 -5.32 -12.31
C ARG A 100 12.61 -6.53 -12.03
N LYS A 101 13.68 -6.66 -12.76
CA LYS A 101 14.66 -7.75 -12.54
C LYS A 101 15.16 -7.80 -11.09
N SER A 102 15.30 -6.65 -10.45
CA SER A 102 15.53 -6.52 -9.01
C SER A 102 15.06 -5.14 -8.53
N GLU A 103 14.46 -5.12 -7.34
CA GLU A 103 14.03 -3.90 -6.67
C GLU A 103 15.08 -3.55 -5.60
N TRP A 104 15.99 -2.64 -5.93
CA TRP A 104 17.02 -2.22 -4.97
C TRP A 104 16.41 -1.42 -3.83
N SER A 105 16.86 -1.74 -2.60
CA SER A 105 16.33 -1.10 -1.39
C SER A 105 17.07 0.18 -1.03
N VAL A 106 18.26 0.41 -1.59
CA VAL A 106 19.00 1.66 -1.40
C VAL A 106 18.65 2.60 -2.54
N VAL A 107 18.05 3.73 -2.20
CA VAL A 107 17.52 4.71 -3.15
C VAL A 107 17.83 6.14 -2.69
N PRO A 108 17.72 7.15 -3.57
CA PRO A 108 17.88 8.55 -3.17
C PRO A 108 16.87 8.95 -2.08
N ALA A 109 17.33 9.61 -1.01
CA ALA A 109 16.48 9.96 0.14
C ALA A 109 15.27 10.82 -0.24
N ARG A 110 15.38 11.65 -1.29
CA ARG A 110 14.27 12.46 -1.80
C ARG A 110 13.05 11.64 -2.21
N THR A 111 13.22 10.35 -2.52
CA THR A 111 12.12 9.48 -2.94
C THR A 111 11.14 9.14 -1.81
N ALA A 112 11.55 9.26 -0.55
CA ALA A 112 10.71 9.02 0.63
C ALA A 112 10.13 10.30 1.26
N LEU A 113 10.39 11.47 0.68
CA LEU A 113 9.76 12.71 1.14
C LEU A 113 8.26 12.66 0.89
N ALA A 114 7.46 13.23 1.80
CA ALA A 114 6.00 13.22 1.71
C ALA A 114 5.49 13.77 0.38
N GLU A 115 6.11 14.81 -0.15
CA GLU A 115 5.78 15.43 -1.43
C GLU A 115 6.03 14.45 -2.60
N SER A 116 7.16 13.74 -2.59
CA SER A 116 7.50 12.75 -3.62
C SER A 116 6.58 11.53 -3.54
N VAL A 117 6.19 11.12 -2.34
CA VAL A 117 5.21 10.04 -2.11
C VAL A 117 3.84 10.47 -2.62
N GLN A 118 3.42 11.69 -2.31
CA GLN A 118 2.15 12.27 -2.77
C GLN A 118 2.10 12.30 -4.32
N GLU A 119 3.14 12.83 -4.96
CA GLU A 119 3.20 12.94 -6.43
C GLU A 119 3.07 11.57 -7.12
N ARG A 120 3.70 10.54 -6.58
CA ARG A 120 3.71 9.20 -7.19
C ARG A 120 2.50 8.34 -6.85
N SER A 121 1.96 8.49 -5.65
CA SER A 121 0.99 7.55 -5.08
C SER A 121 -0.40 8.15 -4.90
N GLN A 122 -0.53 9.47 -4.70
CA GLN A 122 -1.84 10.10 -4.54
C GLN A 122 -2.48 10.36 -5.90
N GLN A 123 -3.06 9.33 -6.50
CA GLN A 123 -3.58 9.33 -7.85
C GLN A 123 -5.04 8.87 -7.88
N THR A 124 -5.72 9.19 -8.98
CA THR A 124 -7.07 8.68 -9.24
C THR A 124 -7.00 7.20 -9.57
N ASP A 125 -7.79 6.38 -8.89
CA ASP A 125 -7.95 4.96 -9.18
C ASP A 125 -8.86 4.78 -10.41
N ASP A 126 -8.29 4.98 -11.59
CA ASP A 126 -8.95 4.81 -12.87
C ASP A 126 -8.45 3.56 -13.61
N LYS A 127 -9.00 3.34 -14.80
CA LYS A 127 -8.64 2.17 -15.61
C LYS A 127 -7.16 2.18 -16.02
N GLU A 128 -6.60 3.34 -16.32
CA GLU A 128 -5.20 3.47 -16.73
C GLU A 128 -4.28 3.13 -15.57
N PHE A 129 -4.58 3.61 -14.36
CA PHE A 129 -3.86 3.28 -13.15
C PHE A 129 -3.87 1.77 -12.88
N ARG A 130 -5.04 1.12 -12.94
CA ARG A 130 -5.19 -0.33 -12.68
C ARG A 130 -4.54 -1.21 -13.75
N MET A 131 -4.35 -0.69 -14.96
CA MET A 131 -3.71 -1.41 -16.07
C MET A 131 -2.20 -1.20 -16.15
N ARG A 132 -1.60 -0.50 -15.22
CA ARG A 132 -0.15 -0.31 -15.20
C ARG A 132 0.58 -1.64 -15.12
N ARG A 133 1.61 -1.74 -15.93
CA ARG A 133 2.50 -2.91 -15.95
C ARG A 133 3.94 -2.47 -15.72
N ILE A 134 4.69 -3.34 -15.10
CA ILE A 134 6.13 -3.19 -14.95
C ILE A 134 6.81 -4.34 -15.70
N THR A 135 7.83 -4.03 -16.48
CA THR A 135 8.63 -5.04 -17.18
C THR A 135 10.00 -5.17 -16.54
N SER A 136 10.62 -6.34 -16.71
CA SER A 136 11.89 -6.65 -16.07
C SER A 136 13.06 -5.77 -16.54
N ASP A 137 12.93 -5.12 -17.69
CA ASP A 137 13.93 -4.21 -18.27
C ASP A 137 13.77 -2.75 -17.85
N MET A 138 12.66 -2.41 -17.17
CA MET A 138 12.50 -1.07 -16.59
C MET A 138 13.56 -0.80 -15.54
N GLU A 139 14.10 0.42 -15.55
CA GLU A 139 15.10 0.82 -14.60
C GLU A 139 14.51 0.96 -13.19
N ASP A 140 15.18 0.38 -12.23
CA ASP A 140 14.87 0.47 -10.82
C ASP A 140 15.46 1.75 -10.19
N LEU A 141 14.80 2.25 -9.14
CA LEU A 141 15.16 3.50 -8.44
C LEU A 141 16.53 3.44 -7.74
N GLY A 142 17.02 2.25 -7.43
CA GLY A 142 18.32 2.01 -6.80
C GLY A 142 19.39 1.48 -7.77
N SER A 143 19.16 1.53 -9.08
CA SER A 143 20.16 1.15 -10.07
C SER A 143 21.40 2.06 -9.98
N ARG A 144 22.56 1.59 -10.43
CA ARG A 144 23.79 2.40 -10.43
C ARG A 144 23.62 3.71 -11.16
N ARG A 145 22.85 3.69 -12.25
CA ARG A 145 22.56 4.88 -13.05
C ARG A 145 21.66 5.85 -12.29
N ALA A 146 20.64 5.35 -11.61
CA ALA A 146 19.72 6.16 -10.81
C ALA A 146 20.43 6.80 -9.60
N LEU A 147 21.48 6.17 -9.10
CA LEU A 147 22.28 6.66 -7.96
C LEU A 147 23.45 7.56 -8.38
N GLU A 148 23.72 7.72 -9.68
CA GLU A 148 24.83 8.54 -10.15
C GLU A 148 24.65 10.00 -9.72
N GLY A 149 25.66 10.52 -8.96
CA GLY A 149 25.61 11.87 -8.40
C GLY A 149 24.76 12.06 -7.15
N GLU A 150 24.04 11.05 -6.69
CA GLU A 150 23.27 11.12 -5.45
C GLU A 150 24.19 10.97 -4.23
N THR A 151 24.05 11.89 -3.27
CA THR A 151 24.88 11.93 -2.06
C THR A 151 24.12 11.52 -0.80
N ASN A 152 22.81 11.56 -0.83
CA ASN A 152 21.96 11.21 0.29
C ASN A 152 21.10 10.00 -0.07
N LEU A 153 21.42 8.85 0.51
CA LEU A 153 20.78 7.57 0.24
C LEU A 153 20.10 7.05 1.50
N ILE A 154 19.00 6.33 1.32
CA ILE A 154 18.24 5.69 2.39
C ILE A 154 17.91 4.24 2.05
N TRP A 155 17.59 3.47 3.09
CA TRP A 155 16.98 2.16 2.94
C TRP A 155 15.48 2.33 2.77
N TYR A 156 14.96 1.98 1.60
CA TYR A 156 13.55 2.13 1.23
C TYR A 156 13.13 0.96 0.32
N PRO A 157 12.91 -0.23 0.91
CA PRO A 157 12.57 -1.44 0.16
C PRO A 157 11.23 -1.30 -0.55
N ALA A 158 11.07 -2.01 -1.67
CA ALA A 158 9.84 -2.05 -2.43
C ALA A 158 8.85 -3.07 -1.87
N GLU A 159 7.56 -2.81 -2.07
CA GLU A 159 6.49 -3.77 -1.92
C GLU A 159 5.86 -4.05 -3.28
N VAL A 160 5.73 -5.33 -3.61
CA VAL A 160 4.95 -5.85 -4.72
C VAL A 160 3.64 -6.34 -4.14
N ASN A 161 2.53 -5.88 -4.67
CA ASN A 161 1.21 -6.30 -4.23
C ASN A 161 0.36 -6.83 -5.40
N THR A 162 -0.50 -7.77 -5.09
CA THR A 162 -1.52 -8.28 -6.01
C THR A 162 -2.65 -8.95 -5.23
N SER A 163 -3.78 -9.15 -5.91
CA SER A 163 -4.88 -9.95 -5.39
C SER A 163 -4.90 -11.33 -6.06
N ILE A 164 -5.41 -12.33 -5.36
CA ILE A 164 -5.70 -13.63 -5.97
C ILE A 164 -6.83 -13.57 -6.99
N ARG A 165 -7.63 -12.49 -7.00
CA ARG A 165 -8.77 -12.25 -7.88
C ARG A 165 -8.52 -11.05 -8.79
N PRO A 166 -9.37 -10.80 -9.81
CA PRO A 166 -9.23 -9.61 -10.68
C PRO A 166 -9.27 -8.28 -9.93
N GLY A 167 -10.06 -8.19 -8.84
CA GLY A 167 -10.18 -7.00 -7.99
C GLY A 167 -9.74 -7.26 -6.55
N TRP A 168 -9.89 -6.23 -5.70
CA TRP A 168 -9.51 -6.26 -4.29
C TRP A 168 -10.60 -6.82 -3.36
N PHE A 169 -11.81 -6.97 -3.86
CA PHE A 169 -12.97 -7.47 -3.12
C PHE A 169 -13.47 -8.78 -3.70
N TYR A 170 -14.30 -9.48 -2.93
CA TYR A 170 -14.92 -10.72 -3.37
C TYR A 170 -16.15 -10.44 -4.23
N HIS A 171 -16.20 -11.08 -5.40
CA HIS A 171 -17.35 -11.12 -6.30
C HIS A 171 -17.55 -12.57 -6.76
N PRO A 172 -18.76 -13.17 -6.54
CA PRO A 172 -19.03 -14.57 -6.89
C PRO A 172 -18.82 -14.88 -8.37
N GLU A 173 -19.07 -13.92 -9.24
CA GLU A 173 -18.90 -14.03 -10.69
C GLU A 173 -17.42 -14.13 -11.13
N GLU A 174 -16.49 -13.95 -10.22
CA GLU A 174 -15.05 -14.04 -10.45
C GLU A 174 -14.44 -15.34 -9.88
N ASP A 175 -15.26 -16.30 -9.43
CA ASP A 175 -14.75 -17.51 -8.77
C ASP A 175 -13.91 -18.40 -9.71
N ASP A 176 -14.16 -18.36 -11.01
CA ASP A 176 -13.38 -19.03 -12.05
C ASP A 176 -12.12 -18.26 -12.50
N GLN A 177 -11.92 -17.04 -12.02
CA GLN A 177 -10.81 -16.14 -12.39
C GLN A 177 -9.76 -16.03 -11.27
N VAL A 178 -9.81 -16.90 -10.28
CA VAL A 178 -8.78 -16.96 -9.23
C VAL A 178 -7.45 -17.36 -9.84
N LYS A 179 -6.39 -16.61 -9.55
CA LYS A 179 -5.04 -16.93 -10.03
C LYS A 179 -4.62 -18.35 -9.67
N SER A 180 -4.02 -19.03 -10.61
CA SER A 180 -3.50 -20.38 -10.39
C SER A 180 -2.35 -20.39 -9.38
N LEU A 181 -2.10 -21.56 -8.76
CA LEU A 181 -0.96 -21.73 -7.87
C LEU A 181 0.37 -21.43 -8.59
N GLU A 182 0.49 -21.85 -9.85
CA GLU A 182 1.69 -21.60 -10.66
C GLU A 182 1.92 -20.11 -10.87
N GLU A 183 0.88 -19.35 -11.19
CA GLU A 183 0.95 -17.89 -11.34
C GLU A 183 1.35 -17.21 -10.03
N LEU A 184 0.72 -17.58 -8.90
CA LEU A 184 1.03 -17.02 -7.59
C LEU A 184 2.47 -17.34 -7.14
N VAL A 185 2.95 -18.55 -7.39
CA VAL A 185 4.35 -18.93 -7.12
C VAL A 185 5.31 -18.14 -8.00
N HIS A 186 4.99 -17.94 -9.27
CA HIS A 186 5.79 -17.13 -10.18
C HIS A 186 5.91 -15.67 -9.67
N ILE A 187 4.79 -15.07 -9.28
CA ILE A 187 4.76 -13.71 -8.70
C ILE A 187 5.58 -13.66 -7.40
N TYR A 188 5.40 -14.63 -6.50
CA TYR A 188 6.14 -14.70 -5.26
C TYR A 188 7.66 -14.79 -5.48
N ILE A 189 8.10 -15.67 -6.37
CA ILE A 189 9.53 -15.83 -6.70
C ILE A 189 10.07 -14.54 -7.33
N GLY A 190 9.31 -13.92 -8.22
CA GLY A 190 9.68 -12.64 -8.83
C GLY A 190 9.82 -11.53 -7.78
N ALA A 191 8.85 -11.37 -6.89
CA ALA A 191 8.84 -10.35 -5.87
C ALA A 191 9.96 -10.57 -4.83
N VAL A 192 9.92 -11.69 -4.13
CA VAL A 192 10.86 -11.96 -3.03
C VAL A 192 12.27 -12.23 -3.55
N GLY A 193 12.40 -12.98 -4.65
CA GLY A 193 13.67 -13.21 -5.33
C GLY A 193 14.24 -11.96 -5.99
N GLY A 194 13.37 -11.00 -6.36
CA GLY A 194 13.72 -9.67 -6.85
C GLY A 194 14.00 -8.63 -5.75
N ASN A 195 14.09 -9.06 -4.49
CA ASN A 195 14.40 -8.22 -3.33
C ASN A 195 13.28 -7.23 -2.94
N ALA A 196 12.02 -7.59 -3.16
CA ALA A 196 10.86 -6.84 -2.69
C ALA A 196 10.10 -7.62 -1.60
N THR A 197 9.33 -6.91 -0.79
CA THR A 197 8.29 -7.54 0.04
C THR A 197 7.13 -7.95 -0.85
N PHE A 198 6.36 -8.94 -0.42
CA PHE A 198 5.21 -9.42 -1.18
C PHE A 198 3.93 -9.34 -0.33
N LEU A 199 2.96 -8.59 -0.79
CA LEU A 199 1.62 -8.50 -0.23
C LEU A 199 0.62 -9.21 -1.14
N LEU A 200 -0.01 -10.25 -0.63
CA LEU A 200 -1.07 -10.98 -1.34
C LEU A 200 -2.41 -10.69 -0.70
N ASN A 201 -3.30 -10.06 -1.46
CA ASN A 201 -4.67 -9.86 -1.03
C ASN A 201 -5.48 -11.14 -1.28
N ILE A 202 -6.16 -11.60 -0.23
CA ILE A 202 -7.08 -12.73 -0.26
C ILE A 202 -8.45 -12.22 0.17
N PRO A 203 -9.31 -11.81 -0.78
CA PRO A 203 -10.61 -11.24 -0.44
C PRO A 203 -11.47 -12.26 0.29
N PRO A 204 -11.97 -11.96 1.49
CA PRO A 204 -12.83 -12.87 2.22
C PRO A 204 -14.18 -13.02 1.52
N CYS A 205 -14.63 -14.27 1.31
CA CYS A 205 -15.96 -14.54 0.81
C CYS A 205 -16.98 -14.33 1.95
N LEU A 206 -18.02 -13.54 1.70
CA LEU A 206 -19.07 -13.28 2.69
C LEU A 206 -19.83 -14.55 3.09
N LEU A 207 -19.83 -15.58 2.24
CA LEU A 207 -20.47 -16.90 2.53
C LEU A 207 -19.59 -17.78 3.42
N TYR A 208 -18.30 -17.47 3.53
CA TYR A 208 -17.32 -18.17 4.35
C TYR A 208 -16.78 -17.32 5.49
N THR A 209 -17.46 -16.25 5.84
CA THR A 209 -17.23 -15.57 7.11
C THR A 209 -17.68 -16.49 8.24
N SER A 210 -16.84 -17.46 8.52
CA SER A 210 -16.94 -18.52 9.51
C SER A 210 -17.87 -19.70 9.16
N PRO A 211 -17.33 -20.90 9.17
CA PRO A 211 -17.40 -21.57 10.46
C PRO A 211 -16.21 -21.13 11.30
N SER A 212 -16.49 -20.66 12.49
CA SER A 212 -15.50 -20.64 13.56
C SER A 212 -14.81 -22.03 13.58
N PRO A 213 -13.49 -22.15 13.74
CA PRO A 213 -12.83 -23.44 13.95
C PRO A 213 -13.34 -24.17 15.21
N ARG A 214 -14.43 -23.73 15.77
CA ARG A 214 -15.09 -24.26 16.97
C ARG A 214 -16.50 -24.81 16.68
N ASP A 215 -16.99 -24.74 15.45
CA ASP A 215 -18.28 -25.32 15.05
C ASP A 215 -18.07 -26.67 14.38
#